data_0b614d45f0bf966ac21575c10166a21b
#
_entry.id   0b614d45f0bf966ac21575c10166a21b
#
_cell.length_a   1.000
_cell.length_b   1.000
_cell.length_c   1.000
_cell.angle_alpha   90.00
_cell.angle_beta   90.00
_cell.angle_gamma   90.00
#
_symmetry.space_group_name_H-M   'P 1'
#
loop_
_entity.id
_entity.type
_entity.pdbx_description
1 polymer ?
#
loop_
_entity_poly.entity_id
_entity_poly.type
_entity_poly.pdbx_seq_one_letter_code
_entity_poly.pdbx_strand_id
1 'polypeptide(L)'
;MFNFAVSRESLLSGFQWFFFIFCNTVVVPPTLLSAFQLPQSSLLTLTQYAFLATALACFAQAFCGHRRAIMEGPGGLWWGTILTITLGEASRGTPINDIATSLAVGIALSGVLTMLIGFSGLGHRLARLFTPSVMVLFMLMLGAQLTTIFFKGMLGLPFGIADPNFKIQLPPFALSVAVMCLVLAMIIFLPQRFARYGLLVGTITGWLLWYFCFPSSHSLSGELHWQWFPLGSGGALSPGIILTAVITGLVNISNTYGAIRGTDVFYPQQGAGNTRYRRSCVATGFMTLITVPLAVIPFSPFVSSIGLLTQTGDYTRRSFIYGSVICLLVALVPALTRLFCSIPLPVSSAVMLVSYLPLLFSALVFSQQITFTARNIYRLALPLFVGIFLMALPPVYLQDLPLTLRPLLSNGLLVGILLAVLMDNLIPWERIE
;
A
#
# COMPACT_ATOMS: atom_id res chain seq x y z
N MET A 1 31.23 -11.53 -5.94
CA MET A 1 31.83 -10.28 -5.43
C MET A 1 31.01 -9.10 -5.96
N PHE A 2 30.44 -8.29 -5.08
CA PHE A 2 29.73 -7.07 -5.49
C PHE A 2 30.77 -5.97 -5.74
N ASN A 3 30.97 -5.62 -7.01
CA ASN A 3 31.79 -4.46 -7.36
C ASN A 3 30.94 -3.22 -7.09
N PHE A 4 31.18 -2.54 -5.96
CA PHE A 4 30.50 -1.29 -5.57
C PHE A 4 31.13 -0.07 -6.25
N ALA A 5 31.34 -0.14 -7.56
CA ALA A 5 31.67 1.08 -8.29
C ALA A 5 30.43 1.98 -8.29
N VAL A 6 30.47 3.02 -7.48
CA VAL A 6 29.42 4.04 -7.37
C VAL A 6 29.49 4.90 -8.62
N SER A 7 28.59 4.67 -9.58
CA SER A 7 28.44 5.59 -10.72
C SER A 7 27.48 6.72 -10.34
N ARG A 8 27.70 7.93 -10.90
CA ARG A 8 26.78 9.07 -10.70
C ARG A 8 25.33 8.73 -11.09
N GLU A 9 25.17 7.95 -12.15
CA GLU A 9 23.85 7.49 -12.62
C GLU A 9 23.17 6.58 -11.62
N SER A 10 23.87 5.61 -11.02
CA SER A 10 23.30 4.73 -10.00
C SER A 10 22.90 5.46 -8.73
N LEU A 11 23.63 6.51 -8.34
CA LEU A 11 23.23 7.35 -7.21
C LEU A 11 21.95 8.13 -7.52
N LEU A 12 21.88 8.74 -8.69
CA LEU A 12 20.70 9.50 -9.10
C LEU A 12 19.45 8.62 -9.18
N SER A 13 19.57 7.42 -9.76
CA SER A 13 18.51 6.41 -9.73
C SER A 13 18.20 5.95 -8.29
N GLY A 14 19.19 5.87 -7.42
CA GLY A 14 19.01 5.59 -5.99
C GLY A 14 18.16 6.65 -5.28
N PHE A 15 18.37 7.93 -5.59
CA PHE A 15 17.50 9.00 -5.09
C PHE A 15 16.08 8.89 -5.61
N GLN A 16 15.86 8.50 -6.86
CA GLN A 16 14.52 8.26 -7.40
C GLN A 16 13.81 7.10 -6.65
N TRP A 17 14.54 6.00 -6.40
CA TRP A 17 14.05 4.91 -5.58
C TRP A 17 13.75 5.35 -4.15
N PHE A 18 14.62 6.16 -3.53
CA PHE A 18 14.34 6.71 -2.21
C PHE A 18 13.03 7.50 -2.19
N PHE A 19 12.83 8.43 -3.12
CA PHE A 19 11.59 9.21 -3.15
C PHE A 19 10.35 8.36 -3.44
N PHE A 20 10.49 7.34 -4.28
CA PHE A 20 9.40 6.39 -4.49
C PHE A 20 9.04 5.63 -3.20
N ILE A 21 10.05 5.09 -2.49
CA ILE A 21 9.86 4.41 -1.20
C ILE A 21 9.30 5.40 -0.17
N PHE A 22 9.87 6.59 -0.10
CA PHE A 22 9.49 7.65 0.81
C PHE A 22 8.03 8.05 0.66
N CYS A 23 7.59 8.43 -0.54
CA CYS A 23 6.23 8.84 -0.81
C CYS A 23 5.20 7.73 -0.46
N ASN A 24 5.54 6.48 -0.76
CA ASN A 24 4.68 5.34 -0.44
C ASN A 24 4.63 4.97 1.05
N THR A 25 5.52 5.52 1.86
CA THR A 25 5.61 5.22 3.30
C THR A 25 5.10 6.37 4.17
N VAL A 26 5.42 7.62 3.82
CA VAL A 26 5.19 8.81 4.67
C VAL A 26 3.71 9.12 4.90
N VAL A 27 2.83 8.76 3.97
CA VAL A 27 1.38 9.04 4.06
C VAL A 27 0.68 8.10 5.03
N VAL A 28 1.24 6.94 5.31
CA VAL A 28 0.61 5.88 6.10
C VAL A 28 0.47 6.24 7.59
N PRO A 29 1.54 6.67 8.30
CA PRO A 29 1.47 6.97 9.73
C PRO A 29 0.41 8.00 10.13
N PRO A 30 0.22 9.13 9.41
CA PRO A 30 -0.86 10.07 9.72
C PRO A 30 -2.26 9.46 9.62
N THR A 31 -2.47 8.52 8.70
CA THR A 31 -3.77 7.86 8.54
C THR A 31 -4.05 6.89 9.69
N LEU A 32 -3.04 6.15 10.15
CA LEU A 32 -3.15 5.29 11.32
C LEU A 32 -3.37 6.10 12.60
N LEU A 33 -2.60 7.17 12.77
CA LEU A 33 -2.74 8.08 13.91
C LEU A 33 -4.19 8.58 14.03
N SER A 34 -4.78 9.03 12.92
CA SER A 34 -6.16 9.49 12.89
C SER A 34 -7.16 8.35 13.11
N ALA A 35 -6.99 7.21 12.46
CA ALA A 35 -7.92 6.08 12.56
C ALA A 35 -7.96 5.47 13.98
N PHE A 36 -6.82 5.37 14.64
CA PHE A 36 -6.68 4.83 15.99
C PHE A 36 -6.75 5.92 17.09
N GLN A 37 -7.06 7.17 16.74
CA GLN A 37 -7.20 8.30 17.64
C GLN A 37 -5.98 8.50 18.56
N LEU A 38 -4.78 8.29 17.99
CA LEU A 38 -3.54 8.44 18.75
C LEU A 38 -3.15 9.92 18.93
N PRO A 39 -2.41 10.25 20.00
CA PRO A 39 -1.91 11.60 20.21
C PRO A 39 -0.91 11.99 19.11
N GLN A 40 -0.88 13.26 18.75
CA GLN A 40 -0.01 13.80 17.69
C GLN A 40 1.49 13.55 17.96
N SER A 41 1.89 13.43 19.22
CA SER A 41 3.24 13.06 19.63
C SER A 41 3.68 11.68 19.11
N SER A 42 2.75 10.76 18.84
CA SER A 42 3.06 9.42 18.31
C SER A 42 3.42 9.41 16.81
N LEU A 43 3.14 10.49 16.08
CA LEU A 43 3.38 10.57 14.64
C LEU A 43 4.83 10.32 14.28
N LEU A 44 5.75 10.93 15.02
CA LEU A 44 7.18 10.81 14.75
C LEU A 44 7.67 9.37 14.94
N THR A 45 7.23 8.70 16.01
CA THR A 45 7.57 7.29 16.29
C THR A 45 6.99 6.35 15.24
N LEU A 46 5.71 6.51 14.89
CA LEU A 46 5.08 5.70 13.83
C LEU A 46 5.77 5.88 12.48
N THR A 47 6.17 7.10 12.15
CA THR A 47 6.86 7.39 10.88
C THR A 47 8.26 6.78 10.88
N GLN A 48 8.99 6.87 11.99
CA GLN A 48 10.30 6.22 12.14
C GLN A 48 10.18 4.70 11.95
N TYR A 49 9.20 4.07 12.60
CA TYR A 49 8.96 2.63 12.47
C TYR A 49 8.58 2.24 11.04
N ALA A 50 7.74 3.05 10.38
CA ALA A 50 7.36 2.81 8.99
C ALA A 50 8.57 2.85 8.06
N PHE A 51 9.44 3.84 8.17
CA PHE A 51 10.67 3.91 7.36
C PHE A 51 11.65 2.80 7.67
N LEU A 52 11.88 2.50 8.96
CA LEU A 52 12.76 1.43 9.39
C LEU A 52 12.31 0.07 8.83
N ALA A 53 11.06 -0.28 9.07
CA ALA A 53 10.52 -1.56 8.65
C ALA A 53 10.46 -1.67 7.12
N THR A 54 10.11 -0.58 6.39
CA THR A 54 10.10 -0.57 4.93
C THR A 54 11.51 -0.75 4.36
N ALA A 55 12.51 -0.07 4.90
CA ALA A 55 13.90 -0.24 4.46
C ALA A 55 14.38 -1.68 4.67
N LEU A 56 14.11 -2.25 5.85
CA LEU A 56 14.46 -3.66 6.16
C LEU A 56 13.73 -4.63 5.23
N ALA A 57 12.46 -4.38 4.91
CA ALA A 57 11.69 -5.20 3.99
C ALA A 57 12.25 -5.14 2.56
N CYS A 58 12.62 -3.95 2.08
CA CYS A 58 13.28 -3.78 0.80
C CYS A 58 14.63 -4.54 0.74
N PHE A 59 15.43 -4.51 1.81
CA PHE A 59 16.66 -5.31 1.90
C PHE A 59 16.35 -6.81 1.92
N ALA A 60 15.39 -7.26 2.72
CA ALA A 60 15.01 -8.67 2.78
C ALA A 60 14.62 -9.19 1.39
N GLN A 61 13.85 -8.44 0.63
CA GLN A 61 13.47 -8.80 -0.74
C GLN A 61 14.65 -8.73 -1.71
N ALA A 62 15.48 -7.69 -1.61
CA ALA A 62 16.64 -7.52 -2.51
C ALA A 62 17.68 -8.61 -2.36
N PHE A 63 17.88 -9.14 -1.14
CA PHE A 63 18.93 -10.14 -0.86
C PHE A 63 18.39 -11.56 -0.74
N CYS A 64 17.29 -11.75 -0.05
CA CYS A 64 16.74 -13.06 0.31
C CYS A 64 15.49 -13.45 -0.48
N GLY A 65 14.66 -12.45 -0.90
CA GLY A 65 13.38 -12.66 -1.57
C GLY A 65 13.50 -12.78 -3.10
N HIS A 66 12.74 -11.94 -3.81
CA HIS A 66 12.67 -11.96 -5.29
C HIS A 66 13.94 -11.47 -5.99
N ARG A 67 14.82 -10.75 -5.34
CA ARG A 67 16.12 -10.26 -5.84
C ARG A 67 16.02 -9.35 -7.08
N ARG A 68 14.95 -8.59 -7.19
CA ARG A 68 14.69 -7.58 -8.23
C ARG A 68 14.56 -6.20 -7.59
N ALA A 69 14.62 -5.15 -8.40
CA ALA A 69 14.30 -3.79 -7.97
C ALA A 69 12.77 -3.63 -7.92
N ILE A 70 12.16 -4.14 -6.85
CA ILE A 70 10.73 -4.03 -6.55
C ILE A 70 10.64 -3.61 -5.08
N MET A 71 9.95 -2.51 -4.82
CA MET A 71 9.72 -2.04 -3.45
C MET A 71 8.87 -3.06 -2.68
N GLU A 72 9.26 -3.33 -1.45
CA GLU A 72 8.43 -3.96 -0.44
C GLU A 72 8.02 -2.89 0.57
N GLY A 73 6.73 -2.66 0.72
CA GLY A 73 6.26 -1.57 1.57
C GLY A 73 4.83 -1.75 2.05
N PRO A 74 4.26 -0.77 2.76
CA PRO A 74 2.91 -0.83 3.30
C PRO A 74 1.90 -1.19 2.22
N GLY A 75 1.33 -2.39 2.29
CA GLY A 75 0.43 -2.91 1.26
C GLY A 75 -0.88 -2.12 1.19
N GLY A 76 -1.25 -1.64 0.00
CA GLY A 76 -2.49 -0.88 -0.18
C GLY A 76 -3.75 -1.67 0.19
N LEU A 77 -3.78 -2.98 -0.06
CA LEU A 77 -4.86 -3.86 0.38
C LEU A 77 -4.97 -3.89 1.91
N TRP A 78 -3.85 -4.04 2.61
CA TRP A 78 -3.79 -4.00 4.05
C TRP A 78 -4.19 -2.64 4.60
N TRP A 79 -3.67 -1.58 4.00
CA TRP A 79 -3.98 -0.22 4.40
C TRP A 79 -5.48 0.05 4.35
N GLY A 80 -6.10 -0.23 3.21
CA GLY A 80 -7.55 -0.11 3.07
C GLY A 80 -8.34 -0.99 4.03
N THR A 81 -7.93 -2.24 4.22
CA THR A 81 -8.59 -3.17 5.13
C THR A 81 -8.51 -2.71 6.59
N ILE A 82 -7.34 -2.29 7.06
CA ILE A 82 -7.15 -1.80 8.43
C ILE A 82 -8.01 -0.57 8.68
N LEU A 83 -8.01 0.41 7.76
CA LEU A 83 -8.83 1.61 7.90
C LEU A 83 -10.33 1.26 7.90
N THR A 84 -10.78 0.38 7.00
CA THR A 84 -12.20 -0.03 6.92
C THR A 84 -12.65 -0.74 8.20
N ILE A 85 -11.85 -1.68 8.72
CA ILE A 85 -12.17 -2.40 9.97
C ILE A 85 -12.20 -1.41 11.13
N THR A 86 -11.16 -0.57 11.26
CA THR A 86 -11.06 0.37 12.40
C THR A 86 -12.22 1.35 12.39
N LEU A 87 -12.54 1.96 11.25
CA LEU A 87 -13.67 2.87 11.12
C LEU A 87 -15.01 2.18 11.37
N GLY A 88 -15.20 1.02 10.76
CA GLY A 88 -16.45 0.27 10.87
C GLY A 88 -16.73 -0.19 12.30
N GLU A 89 -15.76 -0.78 12.98
CA GLU A 89 -15.94 -1.29 14.33
C GLU A 89 -15.94 -0.16 15.38
N ALA A 90 -15.11 0.87 15.23
CA ALA A 90 -15.12 2.03 16.13
C ALA A 90 -16.44 2.81 16.06
N SER A 91 -17.03 2.96 14.85
CA SER A 91 -18.34 3.60 14.71
C SER A 91 -19.50 2.83 15.37
N ARG A 92 -19.28 1.55 15.66
CA ARG A 92 -20.22 0.68 16.38
C ARG A 92 -19.95 0.59 17.88
N GLY A 93 -18.95 1.34 18.38
CA GLY A 93 -18.59 1.38 19.79
C GLY A 93 -17.63 0.28 20.25
N THR A 94 -17.02 -0.48 19.32
CA THR A 94 -15.94 -1.43 19.68
C THR A 94 -14.73 -0.63 20.18
N PRO A 95 -14.16 -0.94 21.35
CA PRO A 95 -12.99 -0.24 21.86
C PRO A 95 -11.80 -0.33 20.90
N ILE A 96 -11.12 0.78 20.67
CA ILE A 96 -9.99 0.85 19.73
C ILE A 96 -8.88 -0.14 20.11
N ASN A 97 -8.65 -0.34 21.41
CA ASN A 97 -7.67 -1.30 21.91
C ASN A 97 -8.02 -2.76 21.54
N ASP A 98 -9.31 -3.12 21.52
CA ASP A 98 -9.77 -4.45 21.11
C ASP A 98 -9.57 -4.64 19.60
N ILE A 99 -9.86 -3.60 18.81
CA ILE A 99 -9.60 -3.60 17.37
C ILE A 99 -8.11 -3.76 17.09
N ALA A 100 -7.26 -2.97 17.74
CA ALA A 100 -5.81 -3.01 17.58
C ALA A 100 -5.23 -4.39 17.94
N THR A 101 -5.65 -4.95 19.08
CA THR A 101 -5.21 -6.27 19.55
C THR A 101 -5.64 -7.38 18.58
N SER A 102 -6.90 -7.35 18.13
CA SER A 102 -7.43 -8.33 17.17
C SER A 102 -6.72 -8.26 15.82
N LEU A 103 -6.46 -7.05 15.32
CA LEU A 103 -5.68 -6.82 14.10
C LEU A 103 -4.25 -7.35 14.27
N ALA A 104 -3.58 -7.05 15.39
CA ALA A 104 -2.22 -7.52 15.65
C ALA A 104 -2.13 -9.06 15.59
N VAL A 105 -3.07 -9.77 16.24
CA VAL A 105 -3.15 -11.23 16.21
C VAL A 105 -3.44 -11.73 14.79
N GLY A 106 -4.42 -11.15 14.10
CA GLY A 106 -4.77 -11.55 12.74
C GLY A 106 -3.63 -11.32 11.74
N ILE A 107 -2.90 -10.22 11.85
CA ILE A 107 -1.71 -9.90 11.05
C ILE A 107 -0.59 -10.90 11.34
N ALA A 108 -0.34 -11.22 12.61
CA ALA A 108 0.66 -12.21 13.00
C ALA A 108 0.34 -13.59 12.39
N LEU A 109 -0.90 -14.06 12.53
CA LEU A 109 -1.35 -15.33 11.93
C LEU A 109 -1.21 -15.31 10.41
N SER A 110 -1.56 -14.20 9.76
CA SER A 110 -1.38 -14.00 8.33
C SER A 110 0.09 -14.09 7.91
N GLY A 111 0.99 -13.46 8.68
CA GLY A 111 2.44 -13.52 8.44
C GLY A 111 2.97 -14.95 8.50
N VAL A 112 2.61 -15.69 9.56
CA VAL A 112 2.97 -17.11 9.71
C VAL A 112 2.42 -17.95 8.55
N LEU A 113 1.16 -17.75 8.18
CA LEU A 113 0.53 -18.50 7.10
C LEU A 113 1.20 -18.19 5.75
N THR A 114 1.55 -16.93 5.48
CA THR A 114 2.28 -16.53 4.27
C THR A 114 3.67 -17.18 4.21
N MET A 115 4.37 -17.27 5.35
CA MET A 115 5.64 -17.99 5.42
C MET A 115 5.46 -19.49 5.14
N LEU A 116 4.46 -20.14 5.74
CA LEU A 116 4.17 -21.56 5.51
C LEU A 116 3.84 -21.84 4.04
N ILE A 117 3.05 -20.97 3.39
CA ILE A 117 2.77 -21.04 1.97
C ILE A 117 4.05 -20.89 1.14
N GLY A 118 4.94 -19.98 1.54
CA GLY A 118 6.24 -19.81 0.90
C GLY A 118 7.11 -21.08 1.03
N PHE A 119 7.23 -21.64 2.23
CA PHE A 119 8.03 -22.85 2.48
C PHE A 119 7.46 -24.09 1.78
N SER A 120 6.15 -24.29 1.81
CA SER A 120 5.50 -25.44 1.18
C SER A 120 5.50 -25.38 -0.36
N GLY A 121 5.71 -24.20 -0.95
CA GLY A 121 5.60 -24.01 -2.39
C GLY A 121 4.14 -23.98 -2.91
N LEU A 122 3.14 -24.01 -2.03
CA LEU A 122 1.72 -23.88 -2.36
C LEU A 122 1.41 -22.54 -3.02
N GLY A 123 2.25 -21.54 -2.82
CA GLY A 123 2.10 -20.22 -3.41
C GLY A 123 1.86 -20.26 -4.92
N HIS A 124 2.58 -21.11 -5.66
CA HIS A 124 2.38 -21.25 -7.10
C HIS A 124 0.98 -21.79 -7.48
N ARG A 125 0.40 -22.67 -6.65
CA ARG A 125 -0.96 -23.16 -6.86
C ARG A 125 -1.99 -22.07 -6.55
N LEU A 126 -1.78 -21.32 -5.45
CA LEU A 126 -2.63 -20.19 -5.11
C LEU A 126 -2.57 -19.08 -6.16
N ALA A 127 -1.41 -18.87 -6.80
CA ALA A 127 -1.30 -17.92 -7.91
C ALA A 127 -2.26 -18.19 -9.06
N ARG A 128 -2.57 -19.45 -9.32
CA ARG A 128 -3.49 -19.82 -10.39
C ARG A 128 -4.91 -19.35 -10.15
N LEU A 129 -5.28 -19.11 -8.88
CA LEU A 129 -6.57 -18.54 -8.51
C LEU A 129 -6.70 -17.07 -8.94
N PHE A 130 -5.55 -16.38 -9.04
CA PHE A 130 -5.50 -14.98 -9.48
C PHE A 130 -5.33 -14.91 -10.99
N THR A 131 -6.37 -15.26 -11.70
CA THR A 131 -6.46 -15.20 -13.17
C THR A 131 -6.31 -13.73 -13.65
N PRO A 132 -6.07 -13.49 -14.95
CA PRO A 132 -6.04 -12.12 -15.48
C PRO A 132 -7.30 -11.30 -15.12
N SER A 133 -8.47 -11.92 -15.13
CA SER A 133 -9.75 -11.29 -14.78
C SER A 133 -9.78 -10.82 -13.32
N VAL A 134 -9.37 -11.69 -12.40
CA VAL A 134 -9.25 -11.35 -10.98
C VAL A 134 -8.24 -10.23 -10.76
N MET A 135 -7.11 -10.25 -11.50
CA MET A 135 -6.10 -9.20 -11.41
C MET A 135 -6.59 -7.85 -11.93
N VAL A 136 -7.38 -7.83 -13.02
CA VAL A 136 -8.03 -6.60 -13.51
C VAL A 136 -8.91 -6.00 -12.41
N LEU A 137 -9.80 -6.80 -11.84
CA LEU A 137 -10.69 -6.35 -10.77
C LEU A 137 -9.90 -5.87 -9.55
N PHE A 138 -8.91 -6.64 -9.13
CA PHE A 138 -8.06 -6.28 -8.00
C PHE A 138 -7.41 -4.91 -8.18
N MET A 139 -6.79 -4.65 -9.35
CA MET A 139 -6.13 -3.38 -9.64
C MET A 139 -7.13 -2.21 -9.70
N LEU A 140 -8.30 -2.40 -10.31
CA LEU A 140 -9.33 -1.37 -10.39
C LEU A 140 -9.88 -1.01 -9.01
N MET A 141 -10.25 -1.99 -8.20
CA MET A 141 -10.82 -1.76 -6.88
C MET A 141 -9.78 -1.20 -5.90
N LEU A 142 -8.53 -1.72 -5.94
CA LEU A 142 -7.44 -1.19 -5.14
C LEU A 142 -7.14 0.27 -5.53
N GLY A 143 -7.09 0.57 -6.82
CA GLY A 143 -6.92 1.92 -7.33
C GLY A 143 -8.02 2.86 -6.84
N ALA A 144 -9.28 2.45 -6.91
CA ALA A 144 -10.42 3.23 -6.42
C ALA A 144 -10.34 3.49 -4.90
N GLN A 145 -10.01 2.46 -4.11
CA GLN A 145 -9.87 2.60 -2.66
C GLN A 145 -8.74 3.55 -2.28
N LEU A 146 -7.55 3.40 -2.87
CA LEU A 146 -6.41 4.26 -2.58
C LEU A 146 -6.64 5.69 -3.06
N THR A 147 -7.27 5.88 -4.22
CA THR A 147 -7.69 7.19 -4.70
C THR A 147 -8.58 7.89 -3.66
N THR A 148 -9.54 7.18 -3.07
CA THR A 148 -10.40 7.73 -2.01
C THR A 148 -9.58 8.16 -0.79
N ILE A 149 -8.58 7.36 -0.36
CA ILE A 149 -7.69 7.69 0.75
C ILE A 149 -6.90 8.96 0.42
N PHE A 150 -6.32 9.05 -0.78
CA PHE A 150 -5.50 10.21 -1.15
C PHE A 150 -6.33 11.48 -1.30
N PHE A 151 -7.54 11.42 -1.88
CA PHE A 151 -8.43 12.57 -1.91
C PHE A 151 -8.85 13.04 -0.51
N LYS A 152 -9.12 12.12 0.42
CA LYS A 152 -9.35 12.47 1.82
C LYS A 152 -8.13 13.20 2.41
N GLY A 153 -6.92 12.72 2.16
CA GLY A 153 -5.69 13.38 2.59
C GLY A 153 -5.50 14.76 1.99
N MET A 154 -5.81 14.96 0.69
CA MET A 154 -5.75 16.26 0.02
C MET A 154 -6.76 17.26 0.60
N LEU A 155 -7.95 16.78 0.96
CA LEU A 155 -9.02 17.58 1.60
C LEU A 155 -8.77 17.82 3.09
N GLY A 156 -7.75 17.16 3.68
CA GLY A 156 -7.49 17.21 5.12
C GLY A 156 -8.54 16.49 5.95
N LEU A 157 -9.39 15.64 5.33
CA LEU A 157 -10.45 14.92 6.04
C LEU A 157 -9.86 13.92 7.04
N PRO A 158 -10.47 13.78 8.23
CA PRO A 158 -10.03 12.78 9.19
C PRO A 158 -10.22 11.37 8.64
N PHE A 159 -9.29 10.48 8.90
CA PHE A 159 -9.38 9.04 8.58
C PHE A 159 -10.08 8.23 9.69
N GLY A 160 -10.46 8.91 10.78
CA GLY A 160 -11.24 8.37 11.88
C GLY A 160 -12.74 8.60 11.73
N ILE A 161 -13.44 8.60 12.86
CA ILE A 161 -14.88 8.89 12.94
C ILE A 161 -15.12 10.30 12.36
N ALA A 162 -16.13 10.42 11.54
CA ALA A 162 -16.46 11.70 10.93
C ALA A 162 -16.84 12.73 12.01
N ASP A 163 -16.18 13.88 11.98
CA ASP A 163 -16.55 15.03 12.79
C ASP A 163 -17.60 15.86 12.02
N PRO A 164 -18.83 15.98 12.53
CA PRO A 164 -19.88 16.75 11.87
C PRO A 164 -19.55 18.25 11.72
N ASN A 165 -18.63 18.77 12.55
CA ASN A 165 -18.23 20.17 12.53
C ASN A 165 -17.00 20.43 11.64
N PHE A 166 -16.42 19.37 11.06
CA PHE A 166 -15.25 19.52 10.21
C PHE A 166 -15.61 20.30 8.93
N LYS A 167 -14.84 21.35 8.65
CA LYS A 167 -14.98 22.15 7.45
C LYS A 167 -13.76 21.95 6.56
N ILE A 168 -14.00 21.66 5.28
CA ILE A 168 -12.95 21.56 4.28
C ILE A 168 -12.22 22.90 4.16
N GLN A 169 -10.91 22.87 4.29
CA GLN A 169 -10.06 24.03 4.13
C GLN A 169 -9.65 24.17 2.67
N LEU A 170 -10.27 25.12 1.95
CA LEU A 170 -10.05 25.33 0.52
C LEU A 170 -8.58 25.69 0.17
N PRO A 171 -7.85 26.56 0.92
CA PRO A 171 -6.49 26.90 0.56
C PRO A 171 -5.51 25.69 0.57
N PRO A 172 -5.45 24.84 1.60
CA PRO A 172 -4.67 23.61 1.58
C PRO A 172 -5.04 22.66 0.44
N PHE A 173 -6.34 22.51 0.16
CA PHE A 173 -6.82 21.69 -0.94
C PHE A 173 -6.39 22.26 -2.30
N ALA A 174 -6.54 23.56 -2.53
CA ALA A 174 -6.11 24.21 -3.78
C ALA A 174 -4.61 24.03 -4.04
N LEU A 175 -3.78 24.15 -2.98
CA LEU A 175 -2.35 23.89 -3.09
C LEU A 175 -2.07 22.43 -3.47
N SER A 176 -2.75 21.47 -2.84
CA SER A 176 -2.58 20.06 -3.17
C SER A 176 -3.02 19.73 -4.60
N VAL A 177 -4.09 20.34 -5.10
CA VAL A 177 -4.51 20.22 -6.51
C VAL A 177 -3.46 20.83 -7.44
N ALA A 178 -2.89 22.00 -7.11
CA ALA A 178 -1.81 22.60 -7.89
C ALA A 178 -0.57 21.69 -7.98
N VAL A 179 -0.18 21.05 -6.86
CA VAL A 179 0.91 20.06 -6.82
C VAL A 179 0.58 18.86 -7.70
N MET A 180 -0.63 18.31 -7.60
CA MET A 180 -1.10 17.22 -8.45
C MET A 180 -1.00 17.58 -9.93
N CYS A 181 -1.50 18.76 -10.32
CA CYS A 181 -1.43 19.24 -11.70
C CYS A 181 0.02 19.43 -12.18
N LEU A 182 0.90 19.94 -11.32
CA LEU A 182 2.34 20.07 -11.63
C LEU A 182 2.96 18.72 -11.95
N VAL A 183 2.73 17.72 -11.10
CA VAL A 183 3.29 16.37 -11.29
C VAL A 183 2.73 15.74 -12.56
N LEU A 184 1.42 15.84 -12.80
CA LEU A 184 0.80 15.35 -14.03
C LEU A 184 1.36 16.04 -15.27
N ALA A 185 1.50 17.38 -15.23
CA ALA A 185 2.07 18.13 -16.34
C ALA A 185 3.52 17.69 -16.64
N MET A 186 4.33 17.46 -15.60
CA MET A 186 5.68 16.94 -15.80
C MET A 186 5.69 15.55 -16.45
N ILE A 187 4.80 14.65 -16.02
CA ILE A 187 4.77 13.28 -16.54
C ILE A 187 4.22 13.24 -17.97
N ILE A 188 3.23 14.07 -18.30
CA ILE A 188 2.54 14.05 -19.60
C ILE A 188 3.29 14.84 -20.67
N PHE A 189 3.77 16.03 -20.35
CA PHE A 189 4.29 16.98 -21.35
C PHE A 189 5.80 17.02 -21.48
N LEU A 190 6.55 16.57 -20.44
CA LEU A 190 8.00 16.63 -20.50
C LEU A 190 8.62 15.34 -21.10
N PRO A 191 9.78 15.45 -21.76
CA PRO A 191 10.54 14.28 -22.18
C PRO A 191 10.84 13.34 -21.01
N GLN A 192 10.91 12.03 -21.26
CA GLN A 192 11.09 11.00 -20.23
C GLN A 192 12.24 11.26 -19.25
N ARG A 193 13.33 11.88 -19.74
CA ARG A 193 14.50 12.27 -18.93
C ARG A 193 14.15 13.26 -17.80
N PHE A 194 13.09 14.07 -17.93
CA PHE A 194 12.61 15.00 -16.92
C PHE A 194 11.35 14.48 -16.21
N ALA A 195 10.46 13.81 -16.94
CA ALA A 195 9.22 13.23 -16.41
C ALA A 195 9.47 12.29 -15.22
N ARG A 196 10.56 11.53 -15.25
CA ARG A 196 10.97 10.61 -14.18
C ARG A 196 11.23 11.29 -12.83
N TYR A 197 11.42 12.62 -12.80
CA TYR A 197 11.59 13.39 -11.56
C TYR A 197 10.30 14.03 -11.07
N GLY A 198 9.16 13.81 -11.73
CA GLY A 198 7.89 14.45 -11.43
C GLY A 198 7.47 14.30 -9.97
N LEU A 199 7.55 13.08 -9.41
CA LEU A 199 7.20 12.83 -8.01
C LEU A 199 8.11 13.57 -7.04
N LEU A 200 9.41 13.58 -7.31
CA LEU A 200 10.41 14.30 -6.52
C LEU A 200 10.17 15.81 -6.55
N VAL A 201 10.05 16.39 -7.74
CA VAL A 201 9.82 17.83 -7.93
C VAL A 201 8.50 18.23 -7.29
N GLY A 202 7.44 17.45 -7.51
CA GLY A 202 6.12 17.70 -6.89
C GLY A 202 6.19 17.73 -5.37
N THR A 203 6.89 16.75 -4.76
CA THR A 203 7.04 16.69 -3.31
C THR A 203 7.80 17.89 -2.77
N ILE A 204 8.96 18.22 -3.35
CA ILE A 204 9.80 19.33 -2.89
C ILE A 204 9.08 20.68 -3.11
N THR A 205 8.54 20.91 -4.30
CA THR A 205 7.84 22.16 -4.63
C THR A 205 6.60 22.33 -3.74
N GLY A 206 5.79 21.27 -3.58
CA GLY A 206 4.61 21.32 -2.72
C GLY A 206 4.97 21.58 -1.25
N TRP A 207 6.04 20.96 -0.74
CA TRP A 207 6.53 21.18 0.60
C TRP A 207 7.02 22.62 0.81
N LEU A 208 7.82 23.16 -0.11
CA LEU A 208 8.27 24.55 -0.06
C LEU A 208 7.11 25.54 -0.14
N LEU A 209 6.17 25.34 -1.07
CA LEU A 209 4.98 26.19 -1.18
C LEU A 209 4.16 26.15 0.10
N TRP A 210 4.00 24.97 0.70
CA TRP A 210 3.29 24.84 1.97
C TRP A 210 3.99 25.62 3.09
N TYR A 211 5.32 25.51 3.16
CA TYR A 211 6.11 26.23 4.16
C TYR A 211 5.90 27.76 4.12
N PHE A 212 5.83 28.32 2.92
CA PHE A 212 5.60 29.75 2.75
C PHE A 212 4.13 30.17 2.91
N CYS A 213 3.19 29.32 2.50
CA CYS A 213 1.76 29.66 2.54
C CYS A 213 1.11 29.40 3.91
N PHE A 214 1.63 28.45 4.69
CA PHE A 214 1.05 28.01 5.97
C PHE A 214 2.08 27.96 7.12
N PRO A 215 2.64 29.10 7.53
CA PRO A 215 3.75 29.14 8.51
C PRO A 215 3.41 28.59 9.90
N SER A 216 2.12 28.59 10.29
CA SER A 216 1.67 28.14 11.62
C SER A 216 1.63 26.61 11.82
N SER A 217 1.86 25.82 10.76
CA SER A 217 1.73 24.37 10.79
C SER A 217 3.03 23.62 11.10
N HIS A 218 4.11 24.33 11.48
CA HIS A 218 5.47 23.76 11.47
C HIS A 218 5.97 23.15 12.78
N SER A 219 5.21 23.18 13.86
CA SER A 219 5.65 22.62 15.14
C SER A 219 5.35 21.12 15.24
N LEU A 220 6.27 20.30 14.77
CA LEU A 220 6.30 18.88 15.17
C LEU A 220 6.88 18.81 16.60
N SER A 221 6.01 18.94 17.60
CA SER A 221 6.34 18.68 18.98
C SER A 221 6.22 17.16 19.23
N GLY A 222 7.33 16.51 19.45
CA GLY A 222 7.37 15.10 19.82
C GLY A 222 8.81 14.63 20.01
N GLU A 223 9.04 13.83 21.02
CA GLU A 223 10.26 13.08 21.19
C GLU A 223 10.09 11.68 20.61
N LEU A 224 11.18 11.09 20.12
CA LEU A 224 11.19 9.71 19.68
C LEU A 224 11.22 8.80 20.91
N HIS A 225 10.13 8.11 21.13
CA HIS A 225 10.03 7.12 22.18
C HIS A 225 9.86 5.72 21.57
N TRP A 226 10.75 4.80 21.91
CA TRP A 226 10.57 3.41 21.57
C TRP A 226 9.42 2.83 22.38
N GLN A 227 8.34 2.47 21.68
CA GLN A 227 7.16 1.85 22.28
C GLN A 227 6.74 0.65 21.43
N TRP A 228 6.63 -0.50 22.06
CA TRP A 228 6.05 -1.67 21.43
C TRP A 228 4.53 -1.58 21.43
N PHE A 229 3.91 -2.02 20.34
CA PHE A 229 2.45 -2.00 20.16
C PHE A 229 1.80 -0.62 20.34
N PRO A 230 2.26 0.42 19.62
CA PRO A 230 1.78 1.79 19.83
C PRO A 230 0.29 1.98 19.49
N LEU A 231 -0.35 1.08 18.74
CA LEU A 231 -1.79 1.12 18.48
C LEU A 231 -2.63 0.57 19.64
N GLY A 232 -2.02 -0.15 20.59
CA GLY A 232 -2.66 -0.79 21.71
C GLY A 232 -2.39 -2.29 21.79
N SER A 233 -2.55 -2.85 22.99
CA SER A 233 -2.38 -4.29 23.26
C SER A 233 -3.20 -4.70 24.48
N GLY A 234 -3.48 -6.01 24.61
CA GLY A 234 -4.20 -6.55 25.76
C GLY A 234 -5.72 -6.32 25.74
N GLY A 235 -6.29 -5.93 24.61
CA GLY A 235 -7.74 -5.85 24.41
C GLY A 235 -8.41 -7.20 24.17
N ALA A 236 -9.74 -7.22 24.14
CA ALA A 236 -10.53 -8.40 23.83
C ALA A 236 -10.35 -8.81 22.35
N LEU A 237 -10.34 -10.11 22.10
CA LEU A 237 -10.17 -10.65 20.75
C LEU A 237 -11.50 -10.77 20.01
N SER A 238 -11.57 -10.20 18.81
CA SER A 238 -12.70 -10.34 17.89
C SER A 238 -12.36 -11.37 16.79
N PRO A 239 -13.02 -12.56 16.78
CA PRO A 239 -12.77 -13.56 15.75
C PRO A 239 -13.00 -13.05 14.33
N GLY A 240 -13.96 -12.15 14.13
CA GLY A 240 -14.27 -11.57 12.82
C GLY A 240 -13.14 -10.68 12.29
N ILE A 241 -12.54 -9.86 13.14
CA ILE A 241 -11.38 -9.04 12.77
C ILE A 241 -10.19 -9.93 12.43
N ILE A 242 -9.92 -10.95 13.26
CA ILE A 242 -8.82 -11.90 13.04
C ILE A 242 -9.03 -12.65 11.72
N LEU A 243 -10.21 -13.18 11.47
CA LEU A 243 -10.56 -13.88 10.24
C LEU A 243 -10.33 -12.98 9.00
N THR A 244 -10.85 -11.75 9.07
CA THR A 244 -10.71 -10.79 7.97
C THR A 244 -9.24 -10.46 7.70
N ALA A 245 -8.43 -10.27 8.73
CA ALA A 245 -6.99 -10.03 8.59
C ALA A 245 -6.28 -11.25 7.96
N VAL A 246 -6.60 -12.48 8.37
CA VAL A 246 -6.03 -13.69 7.77
C VAL A 246 -6.39 -13.80 6.28
N ILE A 247 -7.65 -13.57 5.94
CA ILE A 247 -8.10 -13.58 4.52
C ILE A 247 -7.38 -12.47 3.74
N THR A 248 -7.24 -11.28 4.31
CA THR A 248 -6.48 -10.19 3.69
C THR A 248 -5.07 -10.61 3.35
N GLY A 249 -4.39 -11.30 4.26
CA GLY A 249 -3.04 -11.82 4.00
C GLY A 249 -2.97 -12.85 2.89
N LEU A 250 -3.94 -13.74 2.81
CA LEU A 250 -4.02 -14.70 1.69
C LEU A 250 -4.22 -13.99 0.35
N VAL A 251 -5.13 -13.01 0.31
CA VAL A 251 -5.36 -12.19 -0.89
C VAL A 251 -4.13 -11.35 -1.23
N ASN A 252 -3.41 -10.85 -0.22
CA ASN A 252 -2.20 -10.04 -0.40
C ASN A 252 -1.07 -10.78 -1.13
N ILE A 253 -1.06 -12.11 -1.14
CA ILE A 253 -0.13 -12.93 -1.94
C ILE A 253 -0.26 -12.60 -3.43
N SER A 254 -1.43 -12.15 -3.91
CA SER A 254 -1.63 -11.69 -5.28
C SER A 254 -0.68 -10.55 -5.68
N ASN A 255 -0.37 -9.64 -4.77
CA ASN A 255 0.61 -8.57 -5.02
C ASN A 255 2.00 -9.13 -5.32
N THR A 256 2.43 -10.16 -4.59
CA THR A 256 3.71 -10.83 -4.84
C THR A 256 3.76 -11.39 -6.25
N TYR A 257 2.68 -12.02 -6.70
CA TYR A 257 2.59 -12.56 -8.06
C TYR A 257 2.53 -11.44 -9.10
N GLY A 258 1.67 -10.46 -8.90
CA GLY A 258 1.52 -9.33 -9.81
C GLY A 258 2.83 -8.58 -10.02
N ALA A 259 3.53 -8.26 -8.94
CA ALA A 259 4.79 -7.52 -8.99
C ALA A 259 5.92 -8.33 -9.66
N ILE A 260 6.09 -9.61 -9.29
CA ILE A 260 7.14 -10.46 -9.86
C ILE A 260 6.85 -10.73 -11.34
N ARG A 261 5.62 -11.14 -11.70
CA ARG A 261 5.22 -11.44 -13.08
C ARG A 261 5.27 -10.20 -13.97
N GLY A 262 4.77 -9.07 -13.45
CA GLY A 262 4.78 -7.81 -14.20
C GLY A 262 6.20 -7.27 -14.46
N THR A 263 7.20 -7.69 -13.66
CA THR A 263 8.60 -7.33 -13.88
C THR A 263 9.39 -8.34 -14.69
N ASP A 264 8.83 -9.48 -15.11
CA ASP A 264 9.55 -10.50 -15.89
C ASP A 264 10.10 -9.93 -17.21
N VAL A 265 9.40 -8.97 -17.80
CA VAL A 265 9.82 -8.28 -19.04
C VAL A 265 11.16 -7.54 -18.89
N PHE A 266 11.47 -7.04 -17.68
CA PHE A 266 12.73 -6.34 -17.40
C PHE A 266 13.88 -7.27 -17.00
N TYR A 267 13.59 -8.54 -16.70
CA TYR A 267 14.55 -9.54 -16.24
C TYR A 267 14.45 -10.86 -17.01
N PRO A 268 14.57 -10.84 -18.34
CA PRO A 268 14.33 -12.02 -19.19
C PRO A 268 15.26 -13.19 -18.86
N GLN A 269 16.48 -12.92 -18.41
CA GLN A 269 17.46 -13.96 -18.05
C GLN A 269 17.18 -14.66 -16.72
N GLN A 270 16.29 -14.10 -15.88
CA GLN A 270 16.06 -14.65 -14.54
C GLN A 270 14.98 -15.71 -14.46
N GLY A 271 14.19 -15.88 -15.51
CA GLY A 271 13.09 -16.86 -15.60
C GLY A 271 12.00 -16.69 -14.53
N ALA A 272 10.80 -17.18 -14.80
CA ALA A 272 9.70 -17.25 -13.84
C ALA A 272 9.88 -18.49 -12.92
N GLY A 273 10.87 -18.46 -12.02
CA GLY A 273 11.15 -19.61 -11.17
C GLY A 273 10.25 -19.67 -9.93
N ASN A 274 9.61 -20.82 -9.66
CA ASN A 274 8.85 -21.08 -8.43
C ASN A 274 9.64 -20.72 -7.16
N THR A 275 10.95 -20.91 -7.17
CA THR A 275 11.86 -20.56 -6.05
C THR A 275 11.81 -19.06 -5.70
N ARG A 276 11.64 -18.17 -6.68
CA ARG A 276 11.57 -16.73 -6.42
C ARG A 276 10.28 -16.34 -5.71
N TYR A 277 9.15 -16.87 -6.14
CA TYR A 277 7.87 -16.67 -5.46
C TYR A 277 7.93 -17.19 -4.02
N ARG A 278 8.45 -18.41 -3.83
CA ARG A 278 8.64 -19.00 -2.49
C ARG A 278 9.45 -18.11 -1.57
N ARG A 279 10.63 -17.67 -2.01
CA ARG A 279 11.51 -16.80 -1.23
C ARG A 279 10.85 -15.45 -0.93
N SER A 280 10.17 -14.86 -1.90
CA SER A 280 9.46 -13.60 -1.71
C SER A 280 8.33 -13.74 -0.70
N CYS A 281 7.50 -14.78 -0.79
CA CYS A 281 6.44 -15.03 0.20
C CYS A 281 7.00 -15.24 1.62
N VAL A 282 8.12 -15.98 1.76
CA VAL A 282 8.77 -16.16 3.07
C VAL A 282 9.27 -14.82 3.60
N ALA A 283 9.92 -14.01 2.77
CA ALA A 283 10.41 -12.69 3.17
C ALA A 283 9.26 -11.73 3.55
N THR A 284 8.19 -11.67 2.75
CA THR A 284 6.98 -10.86 3.06
C THR A 284 6.33 -11.33 4.35
N GLY A 285 6.15 -12.65 4.54
CA GLY A 285 5.55 -13.18 5.77
C GLY A 285 6.38 -12.88 7.02
N PHE A 286 7.71 -13.01 6.94
CA PHE A 286 8.62 -12.65 8.02
C PHE A 286 8.56 -11.16 8.34
N MET A 287 8.60 -10.30 7.32
CA MET A 287 8.49 -8.86 7.51
C MET A 287 7.12 -8.45 8.04
N THR A 288 6.04 -9.16 7.67
CA THR A 288 4.70 -8.96 8.24
C THR A 288 4.70 -9.21 9.75
N LEU A 289 5.42 -10.23 10.26
CA LEU A 289 5.55 -10.44 11.71
C LEU A 289 6.28 -9.28 12.40
N ILE A 290 7.28 -8.68 11.75
CA ILE A 290 8.01 -7.51 12.28
C ILE A 290 7.10 -6.28 12.33
N THR A 291 6.14 -6.13 11.40
CA THR A 291 5.23 -4.97 11.41
C THR A 291 4.30 -4.95 12.62
N VAL A 292 3.97 -6.11 13.21
CA VAL A 292 3.00 -6.22 14.32
C VAL A 292 3.43 -5.39 15.54
N PRO A 293 4.60 -5.62 16.17
CA PRO A 293 5.01 -4.87 17.33
C PRO A 293 5.34 -3.40 17.04
N LEU A 294 5.63 -3.06 15.78
CA LEU A 294 5.95 -1.70 15.35
C LEU A 294 4.71 -0.90 14.90
N ALA A 295 3.53 -1.54 14.88
CA ALA A 295 2.29 -0.93 14.37
C ALA A 295 2.41 -0.36 12.95
N VAL A 296 3.16 -1.05 12.11
CA VAL A 296 3.30 -0.71 10.69
C VAL A 296 2.31 -1.54 9.87
N ILE A 297 1.76 -0.95 8.82
CA ILE A 297 0.90 -1.70 7.89
C ILE A 297 1.68 -2.85 7.26
N PRO A 298 1.13 -4.07 7.23
CA PRO A 298 1.77 -5.23 6.65
C PRO A 298 2.20 -5.00 5.20
N PHE A 299 3.30 -5.60 4.83
CA PHE A 299 3.97 -5.36 3.57
C PHE A 299 3.43 -6.17 2.40
N SER A 300 3.69 -5.65 1.22
CA SER A 300 3.56 -6.37 -0.05
C SER A 300 4.57 -5.83 -1.06
N PRO A 301 5.02 -6.66 -2.02
CA PRO A 301 5.75 -6.18 -3.18
C PRO A 301 4.84 -5.26 -4.02
N PHE A 302 5.36 -4.08 -4.39
CA PHE A 302 4.58 -3.06 -5.08
C PHE A 302 4.57 -3.28 -6.59
N VAL A 303 3.39 -3.54 -7.14
CA VAL A 303 3.17 -3.61 -8.59
C VAL A 303 3.50 -2.27 -9.27
N SER A 304 3.28 -1.15 -8.59
CA SER A 304 3.63 0.19 -9.08
C SER A 304 5.12 0.40 -9.31
N SER A 305 6.00 -0.46 -8.78
CA SER A 305 7.43 -0.47 -9.14
C SER A 305 7.67 -0.68 -10.64
N ILE A 306 6.74 -1.35 -11.34
CA ILE A 306 6.77 -1.50 -12.80
C ILE A 306 6.80 -0.12 -13.48
N GLY A 307 5.96 0.80 -13.01
CA GLY A 307 5.91 2.17 -13.51
C GLY A 307 7.23 2.90 -13.34
N LEU A 308 7.84 2.82 -12.16
CA LEU A 308 9.13 3.44 -11.90
C LEU A 308 10.25 2.83 -12.76
N LEU A 309 10.31 1.51 -12.88
CA LEU A 309 11.27 0.81 -13.74
C LEU A 309 11.12 1.23 -15.22
N THR A 310 9.89 1.32 -15.71
CA THR A 310 9.61 1.79 -17.08
C THR A 310 10.05 3.24 -17.29
N GLN A 311 9.78 4.12 -16.30
CA GLN A 311 10.13 5.53 -16.40
C GLN A 311 11.63 5.78 -16.31
N THR A 312 12.33 5.08 -15.42
CA THR A 312 13.77 5.30 -15.19
C THR A 312 14.65 4.56 -16.19
N GLY A 313 14.20 3.43 -16.73
CA GLY A 313 15.00 2.52 -17.54
C GLY A 313 16.15 1.85 -16.77
N ASP A 314 16.22 2.05 -15.45
CA ASP A 314 17.24 1.43 -14.59
C ASP A 314 16.62 0.25 -13.84
N TYR A 315 16.97 -0.94 -14.29
CA TYR A 315 16.51 -2.21 -13.72
C TYR A 315 17.50 -2.81 -12.71
N THR A 316 18.54 -2.02 -12.34
CA THR A 316 19.61 -2.51 -11.49
C THR A 316 19.16 -2.59 -10.03
N ARG A 317 19.43 -3.71 -9.40
CA ARG A 317 19.18 -3.89 -7.97
C ARG A 317 20.02 -2.93 -7.10
N ARG A 318 21.15 -2.41 -7.64
CA ARG A 318 22.05 -1.50 -6.92
C ARG A 318 21.36 -0.17 -6.61
N SER A 319 20.72 0.44 -7.58
CA SER A 319 20.00 1.71 -7.41
C SER A 319 18.86 1.56 -6.40
N PHE A 320 18.13 0.44 -6.45
CA PHE A 320 17.11 0.12 -5.46
C PHE A 320 17.67 -0.01 -4.04
N ILE A 321 18.82 -0.68 -3.87
CA ILE A 321 19.51 -0.80 -2.59
C ILE A 321 19.95 0.58 -2.08
N TYR A 322 20.49 1.45 -2.93
CA TYR A 322 20.86 2.82 -2.52
C TYR A 322 19.67 3.61 -2.01
N GLY A 323 18.51 3.55 -2.70
CA GLY A 323 17.28 4.17 -2.23
C GLY A 323 16.85 3.63 -0.87
N SER A 324 16.95 2.31 -0.67
CA SER A 324 16.63 1.65 0.60
C SER A 324 17.60 2.04 1.72
N VAL A 325 18.90 2.23 1.43
CA VAL A 325 19.89 2.73 2.39
C VAL A 325 19.55 4.15 2.82
N ILE A 326 19.20 5.05 1.90
CA ILE A 326 18.78 6.41 2.24
C ILE A 326 17.54 6.38 3.13
N CYS A 327 16.56 5.52 2.81
CA CYS A 327 15.36 5.34 3.64
C CYS A 327 15.71 4.85 5.06
N LEU A 328 16.67 3.91 5.18
CA LEU A 328 17.18 3.45 6.47
C LEU A 328 17.85 4.57 7.26
N LEU A 329 18.66 5.40 6.61
CA LEU A 329 19.29 6.57 7.25
C LEU A 329 18.25 7.55 7.76
N VAL A 330 17.18 7.80 7.01
CA VAL A 330 16.06 8.65 7.45
C VAL A 330 15.42 8.07 8.72
N ALA A 331 15.26 6.75 8.80
CA ALA A 331 14.70 6.09 9.98
C ALA A 331 15.64 6.14 11.21
N LEU A 332 16.95 5.99 10.99
CA LEU A 332 17.93 5.91 12.08
C LEU A 332 18.37 7.29 12.61
N VAL A 333 18.25 8.34 11.81
CA VAL A 333 18.65 9.70 12.19
C VAL A 333 17.42 10.52 12.55
N PRO A 334 17.16 10.79 13.86
CA PRO A 334 15.95 11.49 14.31
C PRO A 334 15.72 12.84 13.66
N ALA A 335 16.79 13.58 13.38
CA ALA A 335 16.69 14.88 12.68
C ALA A 335 16.13 14.74 11.27
N LEU A 336 16.53 13.69 10.53
CA LEU A 336 16.00 13.42 9.19
C LEU A 336 14.54 12.95 9.27
N THR A 337 14.19 12.09 10.22
CA THR A 337 12.79 11.69 10.42
C THR A 337 11.91 12.90 10.69
N ARG A 338 12.32 13.82 11.59
CA ARG A 338 11.60 15.08 11.87
C ARG A 338 11.47 15.94 10.61
N LEU A 339 12.55 16.10 9.86
CA LEU A 339 12.56 16.87 8.63
C LEU A 339 11.50 16.33 7.65
N PHE A 340 11.49 15.03 7.40
CA PHE A 340 10.56 14.44 6.43
C PHE A 340 9.12 14.28 6.97
N CYS A 341 8.92 14.17 8.28
CA CYS A 341 7.58 14.24 8.90
C CYS A 341 6.94 15.62 8.74
N SER A 342 7.71 16.68 8.46
CA SER A 342 7.16 18.03 8.23
C SER A 342 6.52 18.18 6.86
N ILE A 343 6.61 17.18 5.97
CA ILE A 343 5.89 17.19 4.68
C ILE A 343 4.40 17.06 4.96
N PRO A 344 3.59 18.03 4.51
CA PRO A 344 2.17 18.05 4.81
C PRO A 344 1.43 16.89 4.17
N LEU A 345 0.46 16.32 4.89
CA LEU A 345 -0.39 15.24 4.38
C LEU A 345 -1.12 15.59 3.06
N PRO A 346 -1.65 16.82 2.84
CA PRO A 346 -2.25 17.17 1.56
C PRO A 346 -1.28 17.12 0.39
N VAL A 347 -0.02 17.55 0.58
CA VAL A 347 1.02 17.52 -0.45
C VAL A 347 1.43 16.10 -0.80
N SER A 348 1.76 15.30 0.23
CA SER A 348 2.14 13.90 0.01
C SER A 348 1.00 13.09 -0.60
N SER A 349 -0.24 13.33 -0.20
CA SER A 349 -1.42 12.67 -0.78
C SER A 349 -1.63 13.02 -2.25
N ALA A 350 -1.40 14.28 -2.66
CA ALA A 350 -1.48 14.71 -4.04
C ALA A 350 -0.45 14.01 -4.93
N VAL A 351 0.79 13.92 -4.46
CA VAL A 351 1.87 13.21 -5.17
C VAL A 351 1.58 11.71 -5.27
N MET A 352 1.09 11.12 -4.17
CA MET A 352 0.72 9.71 -4.12
C MET A 352 -0.43 9.39 -5.07
N LEU A 353 -1.45 10.23 -5.13
CA LEU A 353 -2.56 10.05 -6.07
C LEU A 353 -2.02 9.85 -7.48
N VAL A 354 -1.15 10.75 -7.96
CA VAL A 354 -0.55 10.64 -9.30
C VAL A 354 0.29 9.37 -9.45
N SER A 355 1.02 8.97 -8.41
CA SER A 355 1.84 7.75 -8.40
C SER A 355 1.02 6.47 -8.57
N TYR A 356 -0.26 6.47 -8.15
CA TYR A 356 -1.13 5.31 -8.22
C TYR A 356 -2.06 5.27 -9.45
N LEU A 357 -2.24 6.37 -10.16
CA LEU A 357 -3.02 6.37 -11.41
C LEU A 357 -2.55 5.29 -12.43
N PRO A 358 -1.25 4.97 -12.55
CA PRO A 358 -0.79 3.87 -13.41
C PRO A 358 -1.30 2.47 -13.04
N LEU A 359 -1.95 2.26 -11.88
CA LEU A 359 -2.64 0.99 -11.60
C LEU A 359 -3.71 0.68 -12.65
N LEU A 360 -4.37 1.72 -13.19
CA LEU A 360 -5.30 1.57 -14.30
C LEU A 360 -4.61 0.98 -15.54
N PHE A 361 -3.41 1.44 -15.87
CA PHE A 361 -2.63 0.85 -16.96
C PHE A 361 -2.31 -0.62 -16.71
N SER A 362 -1.92 -0.97 -15.47
CA SER A 362 -1.70 -2.37 -15.09
C SER A 362 -2.97 -3.22 -15.26
N ALA A 363 -4.15 -2.69 -14.88
CA ALA A 363 -5.42 -3.36 -15.11
C ALA A 363 -5.70 -3.58 -16.60
N LEU A 364 -5.43 -2.57 -17.45
CA LEU A 364 -5.59 -2.68 -18.91
C LEU A 364 -4.63 -3.70 -19.52
N VAL A 365 -3.39 -3.80 -19.05
CA VAL A 365 -2.43 -4.83 -19.50
C VAL A 365 -2.94 -6.24 -19.18
N PHE A 366 -3.49 -6.47 -17.99
CA PHE A 366 -4.11 -7.75 -17.66
C PHE A 366 -5.38 -8.01 -18.49
N SER A 367 -6.17 -6.98 -18.78
CA SER A 367 -7.40 -7.11 -19.56
C SER A 367 -7.14 -7.55 -21.02
N GLN A 368 -5.98 -7.20 -21.59
CA GLN A 368 -5.58 -7.66 -22.94
C GLN A 368 -5.41 -9.18 -23.04
N GLN A 369 -5.29 -9.89 -21.93
CA GLN A 369 -5.22 -11.35 -21.88
C GLN A 369 -6.60 -12.00 -21.84
N ILE A 370 -7.68 -11.22 -21.92
CA ILE A 370 -9.06 -11.67 -21.80
C ILE A 370 -9.82 -11.25 -23.06
N THR A 371 -10.45 -12.19 -23.73
CA THR A 371 -11.44 -11.90 -24.79
C THR A 371 -12.79 -11.66 -24.12
N PHE A 372 -13.27 -10.43 -24.13
CA PHE A 372 -14.57 -10.11 -23.54
C PHE A 372 -15.70 -10.38 -24.55
N THR A 373 -16.70 -11.14 -24.09
CA THR A 373 -17.96 -11.40 -24.80
C THR A 373 -19.12 -10.89 -23.95
N ALA A 374 -20.32 -10.77 -24.56
CA ALA A 374 -21.52 -10.36 -23.83
C ALA A 374 -21.89 -11.31 -22.67
N ARG A 375 -21.42 -12.56 -22.74
CA ARG A 375 -21.69 -13.57 -21.70
C ARG A 375 -20.61 -13.59 -20.62
N ASN A 376 -19.34 -13.52 -20.99
CA ASN A 376 -18.24 -13.64 -20.01
C ASN A 376 -17.94 -12.34 -19.28
N ILE A 377 -18.48 -11.17 -19.68
CA ILE A 377 -18.28 -9.90 -19.00
C ILE A 377 -18.76 -9.93 -17.54
N TYR A 378 -19.75 -10.78 -17.21
CA TYR A 378 -20.29 -10.91 -15.87
C TYR A 378 -19.27 -11.41 -14.85
N ARG A 379 -18.23 -12.12 -15.27
CA ARG A 379 -17.13 -12.57 -14.40
C ARG A 379 -16.35 -11.41 -13.77
N LEU A 380 -16.34 -10.24 -14.43
CA LEU A 380 -15.72 -9.01 -13.97
C LEU A 380 -16.76 -8.05 -13.40
N ALA A 381 -17.88 -7.85 -14.10
CA ALA A 381 -18.87 -6.83 -13.78
C ALA A 381 -19.56 -7.08 -12.43
N LEU A 382 -20.01 -8.30 -12.16
CA LEU A 382 -20.73 -8.58 -10.91
C LEU A 382 -19.83 -8.38 -9.67
N PRO A 383 -18.61 -8.96 -9.58
CA PRO A 383 -17.74 -8.72 -8.44
C PRO A 383 -17.34 -7.25 -8.27
N LEU A 384 -17.12 -6.54 -9.38
CA LEU A 384 -16.78 -5.13 -9.38
C LEU A 384 -17.89 -4.28 -8.76
N PHE A 385 -19.12 -4.42 -9.25
CA PHE A 385 -20.24 -3.61 -8.77
C PHE A 385 -20.68 -3.98 -7.36
N VAL A 386 -20.65 -5.27 -6.99
CA VAL A 386 -20.88 -5.70 -5.60
C VAL A 386 -19.82 -5.10 -4.67
N GLY A 387 -18.56 -5.15 -5.06
CA GLY A 387 -17.47 -4.57 -4.26
C GLY A 387 -17.59 -3.06 -4.11
N ILE A 388 -17.87 -2.31 -5.18
CA ILE A 388 -18.10 -0.85 -5.15
C ILE A 388 -19.31 -0.52 -4.28
N PHE A 389 -20.43 -1.26 -4.43
CA PHE A 389 -21.60 -1.07 -3.58
C PHE A 389 -21.28 -1.21 -2.10
N LEU A 390 -20.56 -2.27 -1.73
CA LEU A 390 -20.16 -2.50 -0.32
C LEU A 390 -19.15 -1.44 0.19
N MET A 391 -18.28 -0.93 -0.68
CA MET A 391 -17.37 0.17 -0.32
C MET A 391 -18.12 1.49 -0.06
N ALA A 392 -19.25 1.69 -0.73
CA ALA A 392 -20.09 2.88 -0.57
C ALA A 392 -21.12 2.74 0.56
N LEU A 393 -21.40 1.51 1.01
CA LEU A 393 -22.45 1.25 2.01
C LEU A 393 -21.98 1.70 3.41
N PRO A 394 -22.74 2.59 4.09
CA PRO A 394 -22.42 2.98 5.44
C PRO A 394 -22.39 1.78 6.40
N PRO A 395 -21.37 1.68 7.27
CA PRO A 395 -21.20 0.54 8.19
C PRO A 395 -22.41 0.26 9.09
N VAL A 396 -23.22 1.28 9.37
CA VAL A 396 -24.38 1.19 10.24
C VAL A 396 -25.42 0.17 9.73
N TYR A 397 -25.54 0.00 8.41
CA TYR A 397 -26.49 -0.97 7.82
C TYR A 397 -26.05 -2.43 7.95
N LEU A 398 -24.83 -2.68 8.40
CA LEU A 398 -24.28 -4.03 8.56
C LEU A 398 -24.25 -4.48 10.04
N GLN A 399 -25.00 -3.81 10.93
CA GLN A 399 -24.97 -4.07 12.38
C GLN A 399 -25.51 -5.45 12.76
N ASP A 400 -26.54 -5.90 12.05
CA ASP A 400 -27.22 -7.16 12.33
C ASP A 400 -26.47 -8.40 11.80
N LEU A 401 -25.37 -8.19 11.11
CA LEU A 401 -24.55 -9.31 10.63
C LEU A 401 -23.82 -10.01 11.78
N PRO A 402 -23.61 -11.33 11.69
CA PRO A 402 -22.81 -12.07 12.68
C PRO A 402 -21.45 -11.43 12.90
N LEU A 403 -21.03 -11.28 14.16
CA LEU A 403 -19.77 -10.65 14.56
C LEU A 403 -18.54 -11.23 13.86
N THR A 404 -18.60 -12.52 13.49
CA THR A 404 -17.51 -13.21 12.79
C THR A 404 -17.38 -12.82 11.31
N LEU A 405 -18.49 -12.48 10.63
CA LEU A 405 -18.50 -12.16 9.21
C LEU A 405 -18.58 -10.66 8.94
N ARG A 406 -19.04 -9.88 9.90
CA ARG A 406 -19.28 -8.45 9.76
C ARG A 406 -18.07 -7.66 9.29
N PRO A 407 -16.84 -7.80 9.86
CA PRO A 407 -15.67 -7.07 9.38
C PRO A 407 -15.28 -7.44 7.94
N LEU A 408 -15.46 -8.71 7.56
CA LEU A 408 -15.20 -9.19 6.21
C LEU A 408 -16.20 -8.58 5.21
N LEU A 409 -17.50 -8.70 5.48
CA LEU A 409 -18.55 -8.21 4.59
C LEU A 409 -18.63 -6.67 4.53
N SER A 410 -18.12 -5.98 5.54
CA SER A 410 -17.95 -4.53 5.50
C SER A 410 -16.78 -4.07 4.60
N ASN A 411 -15.93 -5.00 4.18
CA ASN A 411 -14.79 -4.69 3.32
C ASN A 411 -15.11 -5.01 1.86
N GLY A 412 -15.66 -4.04 1.13
CA GLY A 412 -16.07 -4.22 -0.26
C GLY A 412 -14.93 -4.63 -1.19
N LEU A 413 -13.69 -4.18 -0.93
CA LEU A 413 -12.52 -4.59 -1.72
C LEU A 413 -12.28 -6.09 -1.57
N LEU A 414 -12.25 -6.62 -0.34
CA LEU A 414 -12.04 -8.05 -0.10
C LEU A 414 -13.19 -8.90 -0.66
N VAL A 415 -14.43 -8.49 -0.41
CA VAL A 415 -15.60 -9.23 -0.91
C VAL A 415 -15.60 -9.25 -2.45
N GLY A 416 -15.31 -8.14 -3.10
CA GLY A 416 -15.20 -8.08 -4.56
C GLY A 416 -14.14 -9.02 -5.11
N ILE A 417 -12.94 -9.03 -4.50
CA ILE A 417 -11.84 -9.92 -4.91
C ILE A 417 -12.22 -11.39 -4.67
N LEU A 418 -12.76 -11.72 -3.50
CA LEU A 418 -13.16 -13.10 -3.19
C LEU A 418 -14.26 -13.59 -4.14
N LEU A 419 -15.24 -12.75 -4.43
CA LEU A 419 -16.29 -13.08 -5.38
C LEU A 419 -15.73 -13.28 -6.79
N ALA A 420 -14.78 -12.45 -7.22
CA ALA A 420 -14.11 -12.62 -8.50
C ALA A 420 -13.33 -13.94 -8.56
N VAL A 421 -12.58 -14.27 -7.50
CA VAL A 421 -11.85 -15.54 -7.39
C VAL A 421 -12.80 -16.72 -7.48
N LEU A 422 -13.92 -16.67 -6.75
CA LEU A 422 -14.94 -17.73 -6.78
C LEU A 422 -15.56 -17.87 -8.18
N MET A 423 -16.03 -16.79 -8.76
CA MET A 423 -16.70 -16.82 -10.07
C MET A 423 -15.75 -17.27 -11.18
N ASP A 424 -14.52 -16.80 -11.16
CA ASP A 424 -13.59 -17.07 -12.24
C ASP A 424 -13.02 -18.49 -12.21
N ASN A 425 -12.92 -19.11 -11.02
CA ASN A 425 -12.40 -20.46 -10.87
C ASN A 425 -13.50 -21.55 -10.80
N LEU A 426 -14.76 -21.20 -10.47
CA LEU A 426 -15.85 -22.18 -10.39
C LEU A 426 -16.65 -22.28 -11.70
N ILE A 427 -16.75 -21.19 -12.47
CA ILE A 427 -17.53 -21.14 -13.71
C ILE A 427 -16.59 -21.39 -14.90
N PRO A 428 -16.85 -22.38 -15.74
CA PRO A 428 -16.04 -22.67 -16.92
C PRO A 428 -16.34 -21.69 -18.07
N TRP A 429 -15.85 -20.44 -17.94
CA TRP A 429 -16.11 -19.36 -18.89
C TRP A 429 -15.73 -19.67 -20.33
N GLU A 430 -14.68 -20.47 -20.55
CA GLU A 430 -14.22 -20.90 -21.87
C GLU A 430 -15.23 -21.78 -22.64
N ARG A 431 -16.22 -22.37 -21.91
CA ARG A 431 -17.29 -23.18 -22.51
C ARG A 431 -18.56 -22.39 -22.79
N ILE A 432 -18.59 -21.13 -22.37
CA ILE A 432 -19.77 -20.25 -22.43
C ILE A 432 -19.63 -19.26 -23.60
N GLU A 433 -18.52 -19.32 -24.32
CA GLU A 433 -18.24 -18.50 -25.52
C GLU A 433 -19.20 -18.74 -26.66
#